data_068582b2988ca293f3696badac91e6cb
#
_entry.id   068582b2988ca293f3696badac91e6cb
#
_cell.length_a   1.000
_cell.length_b   1.000
_cell.length_c   1.000
_cell.angle_alpha   90.00
_cell.angle_beta   90.00
_cell.angle_gamma   90.00
#
_symmetry.space_group_name_H-M   'P 1'
#
loop_
_entity.id
_entity.type
_entity.pdbx_description
1 polymer ?
#
loop_
_entity_poly.entity_id
_entity_poly.type
_entity_poly.pdbx_seq_one_letter_code
_entity_poly.pdbx_strand_id
1 'polypeptide(L)'
;MTLEERIASGEFTKDASTGPLRKVADSIKSALPGFKETESPIIKALILSLTKTQKKWKREADSQMPVASGDIREIAGQPVFVPLYKLFLAYGEQFVLAIGPKKFVVVSDNKVAKEILLHQAKSFSKGLLSEILDFVMGQGLIPANGEVWKIRRKIIVPALHRKYVASMVDMFSDCGLKGSAQLARAEIDGTSVEMENFYSRLALDIIGKAVFNYDFDSLKTDDPVIKAVYTVLREAEYRSVTFIPYWKVPPLSYLVPRQRACQEALVVVNDTLNVLIERCKKIVEESDDEFVEEYMNKEDPSILHFLIASGDDVTSKQLRDDLMTLLIAGHETTAAVLTWTTFLLAKHPEVKEKVFEEVDRVCGDRLPTVADMRELKYTSRVINESMRLYPQPPVLIRRAIEPVKLGGYDIAEGTDFFISVWNLHRNPRLWDKPEEFIPERFPVDGKAPDEYTEDFAYLPFGGGQRKCIGDQFAIFESIVTLAMIMRRFDFELDPKFHPDGECGMTTGATIHTTTGLHVKLKRRNKHGGEEMNGEYTASTKESLPVYKSLDELDDIDVASGDPRAGGSNGTQSGKLEDAAVSISAAEQIVEAEKTRAR
;
A
#
# COMPACT_ATOMS: atom_id res chain seq x y z
N MET A 1 3.18 22.98 20.70
CA MET A 1 3.56 23.92 19.61
C MET A 1 3.13 23.27 18.32
N THR A 2 2.17 23.85 17.61
CA THR A 2 1.67 23.32 16.34
C THR A 2 2.77 23.40 15.27
N LEU A 3 2.61 22.66 14.17
CA LEU A 3 3.56 22.70 13.04
C LEU A 3 3.71 24.13 12.50
N GLU A 4 2.62 24.91 12.51
CA GLU A 4 2.60 26.33 12.11
C GLU A 4 3.42 27.22 13.04
N GLU A 5 3.35 27.00 14.35
CA GLU A 5 4.17 27.73 15.34
C GLU A 5 5.65 27.42 15.18
N ARG A 6 6.01 26.19 14.82
CA ARG A 6 7.40 25.77 14.55
C ARG A 6 7.94 26.34 13.23
N ILE A 7 7.05 26.52 12.22
CA ILE A 7 7.40 27.16 10.95
C ILE A 7 7.61 28.67 11.16
N ALA A 8 6.74 29.32 11.93
CA ALA A 8 6.80 30.75 12.22
C ALA A 8 7.99 31.13 13.10
N SER A 9 8.45 30.26 13.99
CA SER A 9 9.58 30.51 14.91
C SER A 9 10.97 30.41 14.27
N GLY A 10 11.09 29.99 13.02
CA GLY A 10 12.38 29.88 12.33
C GLY A 10 13.34 28.83 12.93
N GLU A 11 12.86 27.91 13.72
CA GLU A 11 13.65 26.90 14.42
C GLU A 11 14.38 25.89 13.50
N PHE A 12 14.03 25.92 12.21
CA PHE A 12 14.55 25.02 11.18
C PHE A 12 15.83 25.50 10.47
N THR A 13 16.38 26.66 10.85
CA THR A 13 17.49 27.28 10.10
C THR A 13 18.90 27.05 10.69
N LYS A 14 19.06 26.28 11.75
CA LYS A 14 20.34 26.28 12.53
C LYS A 14 21.14 24.98 12.56
N ASP A 15 20.96 24.02 11.68
CA ASP A 15 21.91 22.89 11.63
C ASP A 15 22.49 22.66 10.23
N ALA A 16 23.51 23.46 9.92
CA ALA A 16 24.18 23.47 8.62
C ALA A 16 25.24 22.35 8.45
N SER A 17 25.33 21.40 9.39
CA SER A 17 26.43 20.40 9.40
C SER A 17 26.17 19.14 8.58
N THR A 18 24.95 18.92 8.05
CA THR A 18 24.58 17.70 7.32
C THR A 18 24.04 17.98 5.92
N GLY A 19 24.90 18.38 4.98
CA GLY A 19 24.50 18.68 3.59
C GLY A 19 24.18 17.43 2.74
N PRO A 20 23.43 17.58 1.61
CA PRO A 20 23.06 16.48 0.71
C PRO A 20 24.26 15.74 0.14
N LEU A 21 25.37 16.42 0.04
CA LEU A 21 26.65 15.86 -0.38
C LEU A 21 27.21 14.87 0.62
N ARG A 22 26.97 15.10 1.91
CA ARG A 22 27.36 14.17 2.96
C ARG A 22 26.53 12.89 2.90
N LYS A 23 25.27 12.94 2.48
CA LYS A 23 24.43 11.76 2.32
C LYS A 23 24.69 10.97 1.03
N VAL A 24 25.02 11.65 -0.08
CA VAL A 24 25.60 10.97 -1.24
C VAL A 24 26.89 10.27 -0.83
N ALA A 25 27.74 10.94 -0.05
CA ALA A 25 28.96 10.35 0.50
C ALA A 25 28.66 9.24 1.52
N ASP A 26 27.66 9.40 2.39
CA ASP A 26 27.22 8.37 3.35
C ASP A 26 26.56 7.19 2.63
N SER A 27 25.78 7.41 1.56
CA SER A 27 25.29 6.35 0.68
C SER A 27 26.43 5.60 -0.02
N ILE A 28 27.44 6.31 -0.48
CA ILE A 28 28.66 5.69 -1.06
C ILE A 28 29.47 4.96 0.03
N LYS A 29 29.56 5.51 1.24
CA LYS A 29 30.22 4.86 2.38
C LYS A 29 29.49 3.60 2.83
N SER A 30 28.15 3.64 2.91
CA SER A 30 27.35 2.45 3.26
C SER A 30 27.43 1.36 2.19
N ALA A 31 27.62 1.76 0.93
CA ALA A 31 27.76 0.85 -0.20
C ALA A 31 29.20 0.30 -0.35
N LEU A 32 30.23 1.05 0.10
CA LEU A 32 31.65 0.71 -0.05
C LEU A 32 32.38 0.90 1.29
N PRO A 33 32.35 -0.07 2.20
CA PRO A 33 33.08 -0.01 3.47
C PRO A 33 34.58 0.21 3.22
N GLY A 34 35.15 1.27 3.81
CA GLY A 34 36.56 1.63 3.66
C GLY A 34 36.83 2.81 2.70
N PHE A 35 35.80 3.39 2.07
CA PHE A 35 35.96 4.54 1.19
C PHE A 35 36.16 5.87 1.96
N LYS A 36 37.23 6.60 1.68
CA LYS A 36 37.51 7.91 2.30
C LYS A 36 37.00 9.06 1.43
N GLU A 37 36.13 9.88 2.02
CA GLU A 37 35.28 10.90 1.38
C GLU A 37 36.02 12.09 0.78
N THR A 38 37.20 12.42 1.28
CA THR A 38 37.81 13.73 1.07
C THR A 38 38.68 13.84 -0.18
N GLU A 39 38.97 12.75 -0.87
CA GLU A 39 40.03 12.73 -1.91
C GLU A 39 39.60 12.27 -3.30
N SER A 40 38.33 11.86 -3.52
CA SER A 40 37.93 11.39 -4.86
C SER A 40 37.57 12.54 -5.81
N PRO A 41 38.35 12.74 -6.91
CA PRO A 41 38.01 13.70 -7.95
C PRO A 41 36.64 13.44 -8.61
N ILE A 42 36.21 12.18 -8.64
CA ILE A 42 34.95 11.75 -9.26
C ILE A 42 33.76 12.29 -8.43
N ILE A 43 33.81 12.23 -7.09
CA ILE A 43 32.76 12.75 -6.23
C ILE A 43 32.68 14.27 -6.35
N LYS A 44 33.82 14.96 -6.35
CA LYS A 44 33.87 16.42 -6.56
C LYS A 44 33.29 16.82 -7.93
N ALA A 45 33.61 16.07 -8.99
CA ALA A 45 33.09 16.31 -10.33
C ALA A 45 31.57 16.06 -10.40
N LEU A 46 31.07 15.02 -9.76
CA LEU A 46 29.63 14.70 -9.68
C LEU A 46 28.87 15.81 -8.96
N ILE A 47 29.37 16.26 -7.81
CA ILE A 47 28.83 17.37 -7.03
C ILE A 47 28.76 18.65 -7.86
N LEU A 48 29.87 18.99 -8.56
CA LEU A 48 29.95 20.18 -9.38
C LEU A 48 28.98 20.10 -10.56
N SER A 49 28.84 18.92 -11.19
CA SER A 49 27.88 18.65 -12.26
C SER A 49 26.42 18.82 -11.78
N LEU A 50 26.08 18.25 -10.63
CA LEU A 50 24.74 18.38 -10.03
C LEU A 50 24.40 19.84 -9.72
N THR A 51 25.36 20.58 -9.16
CA THR A 51 25.17 22.01 -8.83
C THR A 51 25.01 22.88 -10.08
N LYS A 52 25.81 22.63 -11.14
CA LYS A 52 25.69 23.34 -12.42
C LYS A 52 24.35 23.06 -13.10
N THR A 53 23.91 21.82 -13.10
CA THR A 53 22.63 21.41 -13.67
C THR A 53 21.49 22.10 -12.93
N GLN A 54 21.49 22.12 -11.61
CA GLN A 54 20.50 22.79 -10.80
C GLN A 54 20.41 24.31 -11.09
N LYS A 55 21.57 24.99 -11.26
CA LYS A 55 21.61 26.41 -11.64
C LYS A 55 21.07 26.65 -13.06
N LYS A 56 21.33 25.75 -14.01
CA LYS A 56 20.79 25.81 -15.37
C LYS A 56 19.25 25.75 -15.32
N TRP A 57 18.71 24.82 -14.56
CA TRP A 57 17.27 24.59 -14.47
C TRP A 57 16.52 25.73 -13.79
N LYS A 58 17.16 26.37 -12.81
CA LYS A 58 16.61 27.59 -12.19
C LYS A 58 16.45 28.72 -13.19
N ARG A 59 17.32 28.84 -14.20
CA ARG A 59 17.23 29.84 -15.28
C ARG A 59 16.19 29.50 -16.34
N GLU A 60 15.96 28.23 -16.63
CA GLU A 60 14.99 27.78 -17.65
C GLU A 60 13.54 27.79 -17.12
N ALA A 61 13.35 27.74 -15.80
CA ALA A 61 12.03 27.68 -15.17
C ALA A 61 11.35 29.04 -14.97
N ASP A 62 12.01 30.14 -15.33
CA ASP A 62 11.50 31.51 -15.08
C ASP A 62 10.23 31.86 -15.88
N SER A 63 9.67 30.96 -16.69
CA SER A 63 8.58 31.33 -17.58
C SER A 63 7.20 30.81 -17.23
N GLN A 64 7.00 29.75 -16.40
CA GLN A 64 5.64 29.19 -16.27
C GLN A 64 5.24 28.68 -14.88
N MET A 65 5.99 27.79 -14.24
CA MET A 65 5.59 27.14 -12.98
C MET A 65 6.55 27.50 -11.83
N PRO A 66 6.08 27.74 -10.59
CA PRO A 66 6.97 27.98 -9.45
C PRO A 66 8.00 26.86 -9.31
N VAL A 67 9.29 27.23 -9.14
CA VAL A 67 10.37 26.27 -8.91
C VAL A 67 10.75 26.32 -7.46
N ALA A 68 10.59 25.20 -6.77
CA ALA A 68 11.09 25.06 -5.42
C ALA A 68 12.61 25.22 -5.42
N SER A 69 13.08 26.33 -4.90
CA SER A 69 14.49 26.63 -4.71
C SER A 69 15.03 26.04 -3.40
N GLY A 70 14.29 25.10 -2.83
CA GLY A 70 14.59 24.48 -1.56
C GLY A 70 15.95 23.79 -1.60
N ASP A 71 16.68 23.93 -0.52
CA ASP A 71 17.90 23.18 -0.33
C ASP A 71 17.52 21.68 -0.28
N ILE A 72 18.12 20.88 -1.16
CA ILE A 72 17.97 19.40 -1.11
C ILE A 72 18.26 18.88 0.32
N ARG A 73 18.98 19.63 1.13
CA ARG A 73 19.25 19.34 2.54
C ARG A 73 17.98 19.19 3.37
N GLU A 74 16.92 19.92 3.06
CA GLU A 74 15.65 19.82 3.76
C GLU A 74 14.88 18.53 3.40
N ILE A 75 15.10 18.01 2.19
CA ILE A 75 14.47 16.76 1.74
C ILE A 75 15.25 15.54 2.22
N ALA A 76 16.56 15.68 2.37
CA ALA A 76 17.44 14.58 2.75
C ALA A 76 17.39 14.33 4.27
N GLY A 77 16.85 13.19 4.70
CA GLY A 77 16.85 12.70 6.11
C GLY A 77 15.53 12.80 6.82
N GLN A 78 14.52 13.29 6.15
CA GLN A 78 13.13 13.19 6.57
C GLN A 78 12.36 12.35 5.57
N PRO A 79 11.22 11.77 5.94
CA PRO A 79 10.29 11.16 4.99
C PRO A 79 9.94 12.16 3.89
N VAL A 80 10.01 11.76 2.62
CA VAL A 80 9.89 12.65 1.45
C VAL A 80 8.61 13.50 1.45
N PHE A 81 7.53 12.99 2.00
CA PHE A 81 6.24 13.67 2.08
C PHE A 81 6.25 14.87 3.05
N VAL A 82 7.06 14.84 4.11
CA VAL A 82 7.17 15.97 5.06
C VAL A 82 7.75 17.22 4.42
N PRO A 83 8.94 17.18 3.78
CA PRO A 83 9.44 18.36 3.05
C PRO A 83 8.55 18.74 1.86
N LEU A 84 7.90 17.80 1.18
CA LEU A 84 6.94 18.13 0.13
C LEU A 84 5.76 18.96 0.65
N TYR A 85 5.31 18.70 1.88
CA TYR A 85 4.25 19.48 2.52
C TYR A 85 4.71 20.91 2.85
N LYS A 86 5.92 21.08 3.38
CA LYS A 86 6.49 22.41 3.62
C LYS A 86 6.64 23.21 2.33
N LEU A 87 7.10 22.57 1.26
CA LEU A 87 7.20 23.20 -0.06
C LEU A 87 5.84 23.55 -0.64
N PHE A 88 4.82 22.72 -0.45
CA PHE A 88 3.44 23.02 -0.83
C PHE A 88 2.93 24.29 -0.15
N LEU A 89 3.14 24.45 1.15
CA LEU A 89 2.75 25.64 1.88
C LEU A 89 3.47 26.92 1.38
N ALA A 90 4.72 26.77 0.91
CA ALA A 90 5.55 27.87 0.45
C ALA A 90 5.32 28.24 -1.04
N TYR A 91 5.12 27.27 -1.91
CA TYR A 91 5.07 27.45 -3.36
C TYR A 91 3.69 27.22 -3.99
N GLY A 92 2.71 26.78 -3.19
CA GLY A 92 1.37 26.45 -3.66
C GLY A 92 1.23 25.01 -4.15
N GLU A 93 0.12 24.73 -4.81
CA GLU A 93 -0.34 23.37 -5.10
C GLU A 93 0.34 22.70 -6.28
N GLN A 94 1.02 23.47 -7.10
CA GLN A 94 1.79 22.97 -8.24
C GLN A 94 3.14 23.67 -8.30
N PHE A 95 4.22 22.91 -8.25
CA PHE A 95 5.57 23.46 -8.37
C PHE A 95 6.54 22.43 -8.95
N VAL A 96 7.64 22.90 -9.52
CA VAL A 96 8.75 22.08 -9.97
C VAL A 96 9.72 21.86 -8.82
N LEU A 97 10.01 20.60 -8.53
CA LEU A 97 11.07 20.18 -7.62
C LEU A 97 12.26 19.68 -8.43
N ALA A 98 13.41 20.34 -8.32
CA ALA A 98 14.64 19.95 -8.98
C ALA A 98 15.54 19.17 -7.99
N ILE A 99 15.76 17.87 -8.26
CA ILE A 99 16.63 17.01 -7.46
C ILE A 99 17.78 16.51 -8.36
N GLY A 100 18.96 17.08 -8.21
CA GLY A 100 20.09 16.76 -9.05
C GLY A 100 19.78 16.98 -10.54
N PRO A 101 19.96 15.95 -11.41
CA PRO A 101 19.68 16.05 -12.83
C PRO A 101 18.19 15.86 -13.19
N LYS A 102 17.34 15.52 -12.24
CA LYS A 102 15.91 15.24 -12.47
C LYS A 102 15.02 16.38 -12.01
N LYS A 103 13.95 16.60 -12.77
CA LYS A 103 12.84 17.49 -12.43
C LYS A 103 11.61 16.64 -12.16
N PHE A 104 10.87 17.05 -11.13
CA PHE A 104 9.57 16.48 -10.80
C PHE A 104 8.56 17.62 -10.72
N VAL A 105 7.39 17.42 -11.27
CA VAL A 105 6.25 18.29 -10.98
C VAL A 105 5.54 17.73 -9.76
N VAL A 106 5.46 18.50 -8.69
CA VAL A 106 4.70 18.14 -7.49
C VAL A 106 3.29 18.69 -7.64
N VAL A 107 2.31 17.82 -7.42
CA VAL A 107 0.88 18.12 -7.53
C VAL A 107 0.21 17.88 -6.18
N SER A 108 -0.43 18.93 -5.66
CA SER A 108 -1.23 18.94 -4.43
C SER A 108 -2.61 19.57 -4.66
N ASP A 109 -3.01 19.74 -5.94
CA ASP A 109 -4.31 20.21 -6.41
C ASP A 109 -5.17 19.01 -6.81
N ASN A 110 -6.37 18.91 -6.25
CA ASN A 110 -7.28 17.79 -6.50
C ASN A 110 -7.78 17.73 -7.95
N LYS A 111 -7.99 18.87 -8.59
CA LYS A 111 -8.45 18.93 -9.99
C LYS A 111 -7.36 18.48 -10.94
N VAL A 112 -6.11 18.91 -10.71
CA VAL A 112 -4.96 18.48 -11.50
C VAL A 112 -4.66 16.99 -11.26
N ALA A 113 -4.78 16.52 -10.02
CA ALA A 113 -4.67 15.10 -9.71
C ALA A 113 -5.75 14.29 -10.46
N LYS A 114 -6.99 14.78 -10.51
CA LYS A 114 -8.09 14.19 -11.27
C LYS A 114 -7.81 14.15 -12.78
N GLU A 115 -7.24 15.23 -13.34
CA GLU A 115 -6.80 15.25 -14.75
C GLU A 115 -5.79 14.14 -15.04
N ILE A 116 -4.74 14.01 -14.23
CA ILE A 116 -3.69 13.01 -14.43
C ILE A 116 -4.21 11.58 -14.23
N LEU A 117 -5.02 11.36 -13.19
CA LEU A 117 -5.41 10.00 -12.79
C LEU A 117 -6.64 9.48 -13.57
N LEU A 118 -7.51 10.37 -14.02
CA LEU A 118 -8.79 10.02 -14.65
C LEU A 118 -8.88 10.49 -16.11
N HIS A 119 -8.91 11.82 -16.34
CA HIS A 119 -9.25 12.35 -17.66
C HIS A 119 -8.17 12.11 -18.71
N GLN A 120 -6.91 12.32 -18.35
CA GLN A 120 -5.76 12.15 -19.24
C GLN A 120 -4.91 10.91 -18.87
N ALA A 121 -5.47 9.93 -18.16
CA ALA A 121 -4.72 8.79 -17.62
C ALA A 121 -3.93 8.00 -18.69
N LYS A 122 -4.37 8.01 -19.95
CA LYS A 122 -3.69 7.34 -21.07
C LYS A 122 -2.37 8.00 -21.45
N SER A 123 -2.22 9.30 -21.19
CA SER A 123 -1.01 10.08 -21.48
C SER A 123 0.07 9.92 -20.40
N PHE A 124 -0.16 9.03 -19.41
CA PHE A 124 0.75 8.80 -18.29
C PHE A 124 1.09 7.34 -18.09
N SER A 125 2.37 7.08 -17.81
CA SER A 125 2.89 5.78 -17.34
C SER A 125 3.20 5.83 -15.84
N LYS A 126 3.62 4.69 -15.27
CA LYS A 126 4.13 4.62 -13.89
C LYS A 126 5.52 5.25 -13.72
N GLY A 127 6.25 5.48 -14.82
CA GLY A 127 7.53 6.18 -14.85
C GLY A 127 8.55 5.60 -13.85
N LEU A 128 9.07 6.47 -12.99
CA LEU A 128 10.08 6.12 -12.00
C LEU A 128 9.67 4.93 -11.10
N LEU A 129 8.38 4.78 -10.78
CA LEU A 129 7.91 3.66 -9.96
C LEU A 129 8.17 2.31 -10.64
N SER A 130 7.91 2.20 -11.95
CA SER A 130 8.23 0.98 -12.69
C SER A 130 9.73 0.67 -12.65
N GLU A 131 10.58 1.69 -12.80
CA GLU A 131 12.04 1.53 -12.77
C GLU A 131 12.57 1.06 -11.40
N ILE A 132 11.91 1.46 -10.30
CA ILE A 132 12.28 1.08 -8.94
C ILE A 132 11.83 -0.34 -8.63
N LEU A 133 10.65 -0.77 -9.09
CA LEU A 133 10.03 -2.03 -8.73
C LEU A 133 10.30 -3.17 -9.71
N ASP A 134 10.86 -2.89 -10.88
CA ASP A 134 11.13 -3.87 -11.96
C ASP A 134 11.88 -5.11 -11.47
N PHE A 135 12.88 -4.95 -10.61
CA PHE A 135 13.69 -6.05 -10.11
C PHE A 135 12.94 -7.04 -9.21
N VAL A 136 11.82 -6.61 -8.59
CA VAL A 136 11.00 -7.40 -7.67
C VAL A 136 9.76 -7.94 -8.37
N MET A 137 9.00 -7.04 -8.97
CA MET A 137 7.66 -7.31 -9.51
C MET A 137 7.67 -7.50 -11.04
N GLY A 138 8.82 -7.33 -11.69
CA GLY A 138 8.94 -7.45 -13.14
C GLY A 138 7.89 -6.64 -13.89
N GLN A 139 7.08 -7.32 -14.69
CA GLN A 139 5.93 -6.76 -15.41
C GLN A 139 4.59 -7.05 -14.71
N GLY A 140 4.61 -7.26 -13.39
CA GLY A 140 3.40 -7.43 -12.59
C GLY A 140 2.52 -6.18 -12.59
N LEU A 141 1.29 -6.32 -12.11
CA LEU A 141 0.22 -5.32 -12.25
C LEU A 141 0.60 -3.89 -11.81
N ILE A 142 1.42 -3.72 -10.77
CA ILE A 142 1.82 -2.38 -10.29
C ILE A 142 2.78 -1.69 -11.24
N PRO A 143 3.95 -2.29 -11.63
CA PRO A 143 4.90 -1.63 -12.53
C PRO A 143 4.48 -1.67 -14.00
N ALA A 144 3.64 -2.60 -14.44
CA ALA A 144 3.25 -2.76 -15.83
C ALA A 144 2.56 -1.51 -16.41
N ASN A 145 2.79 -1.26 -17.69
CA ASN A 145 2.19 -0.15 -18.44
C ASN A 145 1.52 -0.65 -19.73
N GLY A 146 0.74 0.22 -20.39
CA GLY A 146 0.14 -0.02 -21.69
C GLY A 146 -0.76 -1.25 -21.72
N GLU A 147 -0.62 -2.07 -22.77
CA GLU A 147 -1.47 -3.24 -23.02
C GLU A 147 -1.24 -4.37 -22.00
N VAL A 148 0.02 -4.60 -21.57
CA VAL A 148 0.32 -5.61 -20.54
C VAL A 148 -0.51 -5.33 -19.28
N TRP A 149 -0.49 -4.08 -18.79
CA TRP A 149 -1.30 -3.71 -17.64
C TRP A 149 -2.80 -3.91 -17.86
N LYS A 150 -3.33 -3.54 -19.02
CA LYS A 150 -4.77 -3.66 -19.30
C LYS A 150 -5.21 -5.12 -19.27
N ILE A 151 -4.44 -6.00 -19.90
CA ILE A 151 -4.71 -7.44 -19.94
C ILE A 151 -4.66 -8.02 -18.53
N ARG A 152 -3.55 -7.78 -17.80
CA ARG A 152 -3.39 -8.33 -16.44
C ARG A 152 -4.46 -7.82 -15.48
N ARG A 153 -4.78 -6.50 -15.54
CA ARG A 153 -5.88 -5.96 -14.73
C ARG A 153 -7.22 -6.63 -15.03
N LYS A 154 -7.54 -6.84 -16.30
CA LYS A 154 -8.79 -7.51 -16.70
C LYS A 154 -8.90 -8.94 -16.15
N ILE A 155 -7.78 -9.66 -16.09
CA ILE A 155 -7.73 -11.04 -15.59
C ILE A 155 -7.80 -11.06 -14.05
N ILE A 156 -7.10 -10.17 -13.35
CA ILE A 156 -6.97 -10.22 -11.88
C ILE A 156 -8.19 -9.60 -11.16
N VAL A 157 -8.78 -8.53 -11.69
CA VAL A 157 -9.89 -7.82 -11.03
C VAL A 157 -11.06 -8.74 -10.63
N PRO A 158 -11.51 -9.71 -11.44
CA PRO A 158 -12.57 -10.63 -11.03
C PRO A 158 -12.24 -11.41 -9.75
N ALA A 159 -10.98 -11.84 -9.58
CA ALA A 159 -10.55 -12.57 -8.37
C ALA A 159 -10.59 -11.74 -7.07
N LEU A 160 -10.61 -10.41 -7.20
CA LEU A 160 -10.74 -9.47 -6.08
C LEU A 160 -12.11 -8.76 -6.08
N HIS A 161 -13.07 -9.31 -6.85
CA HIS A 161 -14.42 -8.78 -6.81
C HIS A 161 -15.03 -8.95 -5.41
N ARG A 162 -15.84 -7.97 -4.99
CA ARG A 162 -16.44 -7.90 -3.67
C ARG A 162 -17.09 -9.20 -3.17
N LYS A 163 -17.75 -9.96 -4.06
CA LYS A 163 -18.36 -11.24 -3.72
C LYS A 163 -17.33 -12.26 -3.20
N TYR A 164 -16.17 -12.35 -3.87
CA TYR A 164 -15.07 -13.23 -3.47
C TYR A 164 -14.39 -12.76 -2.20
N VAL A 165 -14.15 -11.44 -2.07
CA VAL A 165 -13.59 -10.86 -0.85
C VAL A 165 -14.52 -11.07 0.35
N ALA A 166 -15.82 -10.98 0.15
CA ALA A 166 -16.82 -11.25 1.20
C ALA A 166 -16.74 -12.70 1.74
N SER A 167 -16.48 -13.68 0.87
CA SER A 167 -16.29 -15.09 1.30
C SER A 167 -14.99 -15.31 2.08
N MET A 168 -14.03 -14.37 2.01
CA MET A 168 -12.77 -14.45 2.75
C MET A 168 -12.85 -13.89 4.19
N VAL A 169 -13.96 -13.29 4.59
CA VAL A 169 -14.11 -12.66 5.93
C VAL A 169 -13.92 -13.66 7.05
N ASP A 170 -14.41 -14.89 6.90
CA ASP A 170 -14.21 -15.95 7.90
C ASP A 170 -12.72 -16.31 8.03
N MET A 171 -12.00 -16.38 6.90
CA MET A 171 -10.55 -16.60 6.90
C MET A 171 -9.79 -15.45 7.57
N PHE A 172 -10.22 -14.19 7.38
CA PHE A 172 -9.66 -13.04 8.10
C PHE A 172 -9.86 -13.17 9.60
N SER A 173 -11.06 -13.60 10.02
CA SER A 173 -11.40 -13.83 11.42
C SER A 173 -10.55 -14.96 12.03
N ASP A 174 -10.34 -16.05 11.31
CA ASP A 174 -9.50 -17.17 11.75
C ASP A 174 -8.03 -16.77 11.93
N CYS A 175 -7.47 -15.99 10.99
CA CYS A 175 -6.13 -15.40 11.15
C CYS A 175 -6.08 -14.42 12.34
N GLY A 176 -7.13 -13.60 12.50
CA GLY A 176 -7.28 -12.69 13.63
C GLY A 176 -7.34 -13.41 14.98
N LEU A 177 -7.91 -14.63 15.06
CA LEU A 177 -7.87 -15.47 16.27
C LEU A 177 -6.44 -15.86 16.64
N LYS A 178 -5.61 -16.29 15.68
CA LYS A 178 -4.20 -16.60 15.93
C LYS A 178 -3.46 -15.38 16.46
N GLY A 179 -3.69 -14.20 15.85
CA GLY A 179 -3.14 -12.92 16.30
C GLY A 179 -3.59 -12.57 17.72
N SER A 180 -4.90 -12.68 18.01
CA SER A 180 -5.46 -12.41 19.34
C SER A 180 -4.87 -13.32 20.42
N ALA A 181 -4.56 -14.58 20.10
CA ALA A 181 -3.92 -15.49 21.04
C ALA A 181 -2.47 -15.07 21.37
N GLN A 182 -1.73 -14.55 20.39
CA GLN A 182 -0.39 -13.98 20.63
C GLN A 182 -0.47 -12.73 21.52
N LEU A 183 -1.40 -11.83 21.23
CA LEU A 183 -1.62 -10.62 22.05
C LEU A 183 -2.00 -10.95 23.47
N ALA A 184 -2.84 -11.99 23.68
CA ALA A 184 -3.23 -12.45 25.01
C ALA A 184 -2.04 -12.97 25.83
N ARG A 185 -1.06 -13.62 25.21
CA ARG A 185 0.17 -14.04 25.88
C ARG A 185 0.99 -12.83 26.33
N ALA A 186 1.17 -11.85 25.42
CA ALA A 186 1.91 -10.64 25.75
C ALA A 186 1.25 -9.83 26.86
N GLU A 187 -0.10 -9.81 26.91
CA GLU A 187 -0.87 -9.16 27.97
C GLU A 187 -0.63 -9.86 29.31
N ILE A 188 -0.72 -11.21 29.36
CA ILE A 188 -0.48 -12.02 30.57
C ILE A 188 0.96 -11.82 31.08
N ASP A 189 1.92 -11.81 30.15
CA ASP A 189 3.35 -11.65 30.48
C ASP A 189 3.69 -10.18 30.84
N GLY A 190 2.77 -9.24 30.66
CA GLY A 190 2.97 -7.80 30.88
C GLY A 190 4.02 -7.19 29.93
N THR A 191 4.26 -7.84 28.80
CA THR A 191 5.25 -7.40 27.80
C THR A 191 4.65 -6.40 26.83
N SER A 192 5.47 -5.45 26.40
CA SER A 192 5.10 -4.51 25.32
C SER A 192 5.06 -5.23 23.99
N VAL A 193 4.06 -4.92 23.16
CA VAL A 193 3.93 -5.45 21.80
C VAL A 193 4.33 -4.39 20.78
N GLU A 194 5.20 -4.76 19.85
CA GLU A 194 5.53 -3.94 18.70
C GLU A 194 4.50 -4.22 17.59
N MET A 195 3.58 -3.27 17.40
CA MET A 195 2.37 -3.47 16.60
C MET A 195 2.63 -3.47 15.10
N GLU A 196 3.63 -2.73 14.60
CA GLU A 196 3.97 -2.73 13.17
C GLU A 196 4.44 -4.11 12.72
N ASN A 197 5.33 -4.75 13.49
CA ASN A 197 5.77 -6.11 13.21
C ASN A 197 4.63 -7.13 13.36
N PHE A 198 3.79 -6.95 14.39
CA PHE A 198 2.63 -7.80 14.59
C PHE A 198 1.66 -7.75 13.39
N TYR A 199 1.27 -6.56 12.95
CA TYR A 199 0.38 -6.42 11.80
C TYR A 199 1.01 -6.87 10.49
N SER A 200 2.29 -6.63 10.31
CA SER A 200 3.05 -7.11 9.17
C SER A 200 3.00 -8.63 9.05
N ARG A 201 3.23 -9.34 10.15
CA ARG A 201 3.15 -10.81 10.19
C ARG A 201 1.73 -11.31 9.97
N LEU A 202 0.74 -10.70 10.61
CA LEU A 202 -0.66 -11.07 10.45
C LEU A 202 -1.15 -10.86 9.01
N ALA A 203 -0.84 -9.70 8.40
CA ALA A 203 -1.21 -9.41 7.02
C ALA A 203 -0.51 -10.37 6.02
N LEU A 204 0.72 -10.81 6.33
CA LEU A 204 1.41 -11.82 5.52
C LEU A 204 0.70 -13.18 5.58
N ASP A 205 0.23 -13.61 6.74
CA ASP A 205 -0.55 -14.84 6.88
C ASP A 205 -1.89 -14.75 6.14
N ILE A 206 -2.57 -13.60 6.24
CA ILE A 206 -3.83 -13.35 5.55
C ILE A 206 -3.65 -13.37 4.03
N ILE A 207 -2.69 -12.60 3.49
CA ILE A 207 -2.48 -12.54 2.03
C ILE A 207 -1.94 -13.88 1.50
N GLY A 208 -1.15 -14.60 2.28
CA GLY A 208 -0.67 -15.93 1.95
C GLY A 208 -1.81 -16.94 1.74
N LYS A 209 -2.79 -16.92 2.65
CA LYS A 209 -4.00 -17.73 2.51
C LYS A 209 -4.88 -17.26 1.35
N ALA A 210 -5.14 -15.97 1.24
CA ALA A 210 -6.00 -15.42 0.20
C ALA A 210 -5.45 -15.66 -1.22
N VAL A 211 -4.14 -15.47 -1.41
CA VAL A 211 -3.52 -15.58 -2.74
C VAL A 211 -3.16 -17.02 -3.09
N PHE A 212 -2.64 -17.81 -2.13
CA PHE A 212 -2.00 -19.10 -2.41
C PHE A 212 -2.65 -20.28 -1.70
N ASN A 213 -3.64 -20.05 -0.86
CA ASN A 213 -4.10 -21.05 0.12
C ASN A 213 -2.93 -21.63 0.92
N TYR A 214 -2.04 -20.78 1.38
CA TYR A 214 -0.82 -21.17 2.09
C TYR A 214 -0.72 -20.45 3.44
N ASP A 215 -0.51 -21.22 4.51
CA ASP A 215 -0.32 -20.70 5.87
C ASP A 215 1.18 -20.52 6.13
N PHE A 216 1.65 -19.27 6.12
CA PHE A 216 3.03 -18.96 6.47
C PHE A 216 3.32 -19.15 7.96
N ASP A 217 2.27 -19.14 8.80
CA ASP A 217 2.34 -19.16 10.28
C ASP A 217 3.37 -18.14 10.82
N SER A 218 3.39 -16.98 10.19
CA SER A 218 4.43 -15.96 10.37
C SER A 218 4.41 -15.33 11.76
N LEU A 219 3.27 -15.41 12.45
CA LEU A 219 3.14 -14.98 13.84
C LEU A 219 3.96 -15.85 14.81
N LYS A 220 4.26 -17.10 14.47
CA LYS A 220 4.98 -18.04 15.34
C LYS A 220 6.37 -18.40 14.85
N THR A 221 6.59 -18.38 13.53
CA THR A 221 7.83 -18.86 12.92
C THR A 221 8.58 -17.73 12.22
N ASP A 222 9.90 -17.82 12.20
CA ASP A 222 10.76 -16.99 11.35
C ASP A 222 11.12 -17.80 10.08
N ASP A 223 10.11 -18.06 9.23
CA ASP A 223 10.30 -18.75 7.96
C ASP A 223 11.29 -17.96 7.07
N PRO A 224 12.22 -18.65 6.37
CA PRO A 224 13.16 -18.02 5.43
C PRO A 224 12.49 -17.14 4.39
N VAL A 225 11.28 -17.50 3.93
CA VAL A 225 10.50 -16.71 2.96
C VAL A 225 10.11 -15.35 3.53
N ILE A 226 9.69 -15.31 4.80
CA ILE A 226 9.32 -14.06 5.49
C ILE A 226 10.51 -13.10 5.50
N LYS A 227 11.67 -13.59 5.94
CA LYS A 227 12.92 -12.82 5.96
C LYS A 227 13.33 -12.38 4.55
N ALA A 228 13.13 -13.23 3.55
CA ALA A 228 13.43 -12.90 2.16
C ALA A 228 12.52 -11.80 1.61
N VAL A 229 11.20 -11.88 1.84
CA VAL A 229 10.24 -10.83 1.46
C VAL A 229 10.63 -9.49 2.07
N TYR A 230 10.90 -9.43 3.37
CA TYR A 230 11.35 -8.20 4.03
C TYR A 230 12.67 -7.66 3.47
N THR A 231 13.62 -8.55 3.14
CA THR A 231 14.91 -8.13 2.58
C THR A 231 14.71 -7.46 1.21
N VAL A 232 13.84 -8.02 0.37
CA VAL A 232 13.51 -7.47 -0.95
C VAL A 232 12.78 -6.14 -0.83
N LEU A 233 11.82 -6.02 0.09
CA LEU A 233 11.07 -4.78 0.34
C LEU A 233 11.99 -3.66 0.82
N ARG A 234 12.84 -3.92 1.80
CA ARG A 234 13.83 -2.94 2.28
C ARG A 234 14.82 -2.49 1.21
N GLU A 235 15.11 -3.38 0.24
CA GLU A 235 15.93 -2.99 -0.91
C GLU A 235 15.15 -2.07 -1.87
N ALA A 236 13.86 -2.33 -2.13
CA ALA A 236 13.00 -1.47 -2.94
C ALA A 236 12.88 -0.07 -2.33
N GLU A 237 12.66 0.01 -1.02
CA GLU A 237 12.66 1.27 -0.28
C GLU A 237 13.99 2.02 -0.44
N TYR A 238 15.10 1.36 -0.21
CA TYR A 238 16.42 1.97 -0.33
C TYR A 238 16.68 2.51 -1.74
N ARG A 239 16.27 1.78 -2.78
CA ARG A 239 16.38 2.24 -4.17
C ARG A 239 15.52 3.46 -4.45
N SER A 240 14.36 3.60 -3.80
CA SER A 240 13.47 4.74 -3.99
C SER A 240 14.08 6.07 -3.53
N VAL A 241 14.96 6.03 -2.52
CA VAL A 241 15.63 7.21 -1.95
C VAL A 241 17.09 7.35 -2.38
N THR A 242 17.62 6.41 -3.17
CA THR A 242 19.03 6.40 -3.60
C THR A 242 19.19 7.08 -4.95
N PHE A 243 20.01 8.12 -5.01
CA PHE A 243 20.29 8.88 -6.25
C PHE A 243 21.17 8.15 -7.24
N ILE A 244 22.06 7.26 -6.77
CA ILE A 244 23.00 6.50 -7.61
C ILE A 244 22.46 5.09 -7.80
N PRO A 245 22.03 4.71 -9.02
CA PRO A 245 21.51 3.38 -9.28
C PRO A 245 22.65 2.34 -9.33
N TYR A 246 23.30 2.08 -8.19
CA TYR A 246 24.44 1.16 -8.08
C TYR A 246 24.11 -0.25 -8.59
N TRP A 247 22.84 -0.66 -8.52
CA TRP A 247 22.35 -1.94 -9.02
C TRP A 247 22.38 -2.04 -10.57
N LYS A 248 22.48 -0.89 -11.27
CA LYS A 248 22.60 -0.82 -12.73
C LYS A 248 24.06 -0.67 -13.20
N VAL A 249 25.01 -0.54 -12.28
CA VAL A 249 26.42 -0.25 -12.59
C VAL A 249 27.30 -1.46 -12.26
N PRO A 250 27.72 -2.26 -13.26
CA PRO A 250 28.77 -3.26 -13.03
C PRO A 250 30.13 -2.54 -12.76
N PRO A 251 30.94 -2.96 -11.81
CA PRO A 251 30.84 -4.11 -10.91
C PRO A 251 30.09 -3.86 -9.58
N LEU A 252 29.57 -2.64 -9.34
CA LEU A 252 28.96 -2.27 -8.08
C LEU A 252 27.76 -3.18 -7.74
N SER A 253 27.01 -3.62 -8.73
CA SER A 253 25.89 -4.56 -8.55
C SER A 253 26.31 -5.88 -7.90
N TYR A 254 27.57 -6.29 -8.02
CA TYR A 254 28.11 -7.52 -7.42
C TYR A 254 28.86 -7.26 -6.11
N LEU A 255 29.43 -6.07 -5.95
CA LEU A 255 30.27 -5.76 -4.78
C LEU A 255 29.47 -5.27 -3.59
N VAL A 256 28.27 -4.72 -3.80
CA VAL A 256 27.44 -4.18 -2.73
C VAL A 256 26.77 -5.34 -1.97
N PRO A 257 27.08 -5.53 -0.65
CA PRO A 257 26.54 -6.65 0.14
C PRO A 257 25.01 -6.69 0.15
N ARG A 258 24.36 -5.50 0.21
CA ARG A 258 22.91 -5.36 0.20
C ARG A 258 22.29 -5.91 -1.09
N GLN A 259 22.92 -5.68 -2.24
CA GLN A 259 22.46 -6.20 -3.52
C GLN A 259 22.56 -7.73 -3.58
N ARG A 260 23.63 -8.31 -3.04
CA ARG A 260 23.77 -9.79 -2.96
C ARG A 260 22.70 -10.40 -2.07
N ALA A 261 22.52 -9.85 -0.86
CA ALA A 261 21.46 -10.29 0.05
C ALA A 261 20.06 -10.22 -0.60
N CYS A 262 19.79 -9.17 -1.39
CA CYS A 262 18.56 -9.04 -2.14
C CYS A 262 18.42 -10.11 -3.23
N GLN A 263 19.50 -10.41 -3.97
CA GLN A 263 19.48 -11.46 -5.00
C GLN A 263 19.23 -12.85 -4.40
N GLU A 264 19.89 -13.17 -3.28
CA GLU A 264 19.66 -14.40 -2.52
C GLU A 264 18.21 -14.50 -2.02
N ALA A 265 17.67 -13.42 -1.49
CA ALA A 265 16.28 -13.33 -1.05
C ALA A 265 15.29 -13.53 -2.21
N LEU A 266 15.56 -12.93 -3.38
CA LEU A 266 14.71 -13.13 -4.57
C LEU A 266 14.70 -14.59 -5.05
N VAL A 267 15.80 -15.31 -4.92
CA VAL A 267 15.84 -16.76 -5.24
C VAL A 267 14.88 -17.49 -4.30
N VAL A 268 14.97 -17.29 -2.99
CA VAL A 268 14.10 -17.95 -2.01
C VAL A 268 12.62 -17.68 -2.31
N VAL A 269 12.25 -16.41 -2.55
CA VAL A 269 10.85 -16.04 -2.83
C VAL A 269 10.39 -16.65 -4.15
N ASN A 270 11.19 -16.58 -5.21
CA ASN A 270 10.83 -17.16 -6.51
C ASN A 270 10.66 -18.68 -6.45
N ASP A 271 11.54 -19.38 -5.75
CA ASP A 271 11.45 -20.84 -5.59
C ASP A 271 10.17 -21.22 -4.83
N THR A 272 9.84 -20.47 -3.78
CA THR A 272 8.58 -20.68 -3.04
C THR A 272 7.37 -20.45 -3.93
N LEU A 273 7.33 -19.34 -4.70
CA LEU A 273 6.23 -19.08 -5.63
C LEU A 273 6.08 -20.20 -6.68
N ASN A 274 7.19 -20.68 -7.23
CA ASN A 274 7.16 -21.80 -8.18
C ASN A 274 6.57 -23.07 -7.56
N VAL A 275 6.94 -23.40 -6.32
CA VAL A 275 6.38 -24.55 -5.60
C VAL A 275 4.87 -24.39 -5.38
N LEU A 276 4.42 -23.20 -4.99
CA LEU A 276 2.99 -22.92 -4.77
C LEU A 276 2.19 -22.99 -6.07
N ILE A 277 2.74 -22.47 -7.17
CA ILE A 277 2.13 -22.55 -8.51
C ILE A 277 1.98 -24.02 -8.93
N GLU A 278 3.04 -24.83 -8.86
CA GLU A 278 3.00 -26.24 -9.26
C GLU A 278 2.04 -27.07 -8.38
N ARG A 279 1.97 -26.76 -7.07
CA ARG A 279 0.98 -27.40 -6.19
C ARG A 279 -0.45 -27.05 -6.62
N CYS A 280 -0.72 -25.80 -6.93
CA CYS A 280 -2.05 -25.36 -7.33
C CYS A 280 -2.47 -25.93 -8.70
N LYS A 281 -1.54 -26.02 -9.66
CA LYS A 281 -1.79 -26.71 -10.94
C LYS A 281 -2.30 -28.14 -10.76
N LYS A 282 -1.61 -28.92 -9.92
CA LYS A 282 -2.04 -30.30 -9.63
C LYS A 282 -3.44 -30.37 -9.06
N ILE A 283 -3.79 -29.43 -8.15
CA ILE A 283 -5.14 -29.37 -7.58
C ILE A 283 -6.18 -29.07 -8.68
N VAL A 284 -5.87 -28.14 -9.59
CA VAL A 284 -6.79 -27.79 -10.71
C VAL A 284 -6.90 -28.92 -11.71
N GLU A 285 -5.79 -29.58 -12.07
CA GLU A 285 -5.78 -30.72 -13.00
C GLU A 285 -6.51 -31.96 -12.45
N GLU A 286 -6.49 -32.15 -11.12
CA GLU A 286 -7.17 -33.26 -10.44
C GLU A 286 -8.65 -32.98 -10.17
N SER A 287 -9.12 -31.72 -10.33
CA SER A 287 -10.52 -31.35 -10.18
C SER A 287 -11.23 -31.46 -11.52
N ASP A 288 -12.29 -32.31 -11.60
CA ASP A 288 -13.15 -32.46 -12.78
C ASP A 288 -14.11 -31.26 -13.01
N ASP A 289 -13.88 -30.15 -12.33
CA ASP A 289 -14.81 -29.02 -12.24
C ASP A 289 -14.71 -28.09 -13.45
N GLU A 290 -15.74 -28.03 -14.23
CA GLU A 290 -15.82 -27.26 -15.48
C GLU A 290 -15.95 -25.74 -15.33
N PHE A 291 -16.24 -25.11 -14.12
CA PHE A 291 -16.52 -23.67 -14.11
C PHE A 291 -16.38 -22.86 -12.79
N VAL A 292 -16.10 -21.57 -13.00
CA VAL A 292 -15.89 -20.48 -12.03
C VAL A 292 -17.01 -20.27 -11.01
N GLU A 293 -18.27 -20.62 -11.31
CA GLU A 293 -19.39 -20.49 -10.35
C GLU A 293 -19.31 -21.51 -9.21
N GLU A 294 -18.77 -22.68 -9.49
CA GLU A 294 -18.54 -23.73 -8.51
C GLU A 294 -17.35 -23.42 -7.58
N TYR A 295 -16.43 -22.56 -8.06
CA TYR A 295 -15.30 -22.05 -7.30
C TYR A 295 -15.73 -21.28 -6.02
N MET A 296 -16.84 -20.54 -6.08
CA MET A 296 -17.40 -19.81 -4.95
C MET A 296 -17.89 -20.70 -3.80
N ASN A 297 -18.21 -21.95 -4.11
CA ASN A 297 -18.72 -22.93 -3.17
C ASN A 297 -17.65 -23.87 -2.61
N LYS A 298 -16.37 -23.69 -3.03
CA LYS A 298 -15.25 -24.51 -2.53
C LYS A 298 -14.83 -24.07 -1.14
N GLU A 299 -14.44 -25.02 -0.32
CA GLU A 299 -14.02 -24.81 1.08
C GLU A 299 -12.81 -23.89 1.20
N ASP A 300 -12.07 -23.63 0.10
CA ASP A 300 -10.84 -22.83 0.13
C ASP A 300 -10.49 -22.16 -1.21
N PRO A 301 -11.17 -21.07 -1.59
CA PRO A 301 -10.91 -20.33 -2.79
C PRO A 301 -9.65 -19.46 -2.66
N SER A 302 -8.60 -19.71 -3.47
CA SER A 302 -7.43 -18.81 -3.57
C SER A 302 -7.41 -18.04 -4.88
N ILE A 303 -6.84 -16.84 -4.86
CA ILE A 303 -6.68 -16.01 -6.08
C ILE A 303 -5.86 -16.74 -7.13
N LEU A 304 -4.81 -17.49 -6.72
CA LEU A 304 -4.00 -18.29 -7.62
C LEU A 304 -4.83 -19.38 -8.33
N HIS A 305 -5.66 -20.11 -7.56
CA HIS A 305 -6.57 -21.10 -8.14
C HIS A 305 -7.50 -20.48 -9.18
N PHE A 306 -8.12 -19.32 -8.85
CA PHE A 306 -8.97 -18.59 -9.78
C PHE A 306 -8.23 -18.23 -11.08
N LEU A 307 -6.99 -17.73 -10.99
CA LEU A 307 -6.20 -17.35 -12.16
C LEU A 307 -5.88 -18.55 -13.04
N ILE A 308 -5.52 -19.70 -12.44
CA ILE A 308 -5.23 -20.94 -13.16
C ILE A 308 -6.49 -21.51 -13.82
N ALA A 309 -7.59 -21.63 -13.07
CA ALA A 309 -8.87 -22.14 -13.58
C ALA A 309 -9.48 -21.26 -14.68
N SER A 310 -9.16 -19.96 -14.69
CA SER A 310 -9.56 -19.03 -15.75
C SER A 310 -8.73 -19.16 -17.05
N GLY A 311 -7.84 -20.15 -17.13
CA GLY A 311 -7.00 -20.41 -18.31
C GLY A 311 -5.81 -19.47 -18.47
N ASP A 312 -5.37 -18.80 -17.40
CA ASP A 312 -4.13 -18.01 -17.44
C ASP A 312 -2.92 -18.92 -17.69
N ASP A 313 -1.94 -18.44 -18.46
CA ASP A 313 -0.69 -19.18 -18.71
C ASP A 313 0.14 -19.28 -17.43
N VAL A 314 -0.07 -20.38 -16.73
CA VAL A 314 0.56 -20.67 -15.44
C VAL A 314 2.06 -20.94 -15.50
N THR A 315 2.60 -21.16 -16.70
CA THR A 315 4.05 -21.28 -16.89
C THR A 315 4.69 -19.92 -17.08
N SER A 316 3.90 -18.89 -17.25
CA SER A 316 4.37 -17.58 -17.60
C SER A 316 5.12 -16.90 -16.44
N LYS A 317 6.21 -16.28 -16.79
CA LYS A 317 6.89 -15.31 -15.92
C LYS A 317 5.92 -14.22 -15.42
N GLN A 318 4.94 -13.89 -16.24
CA GLN A 318 3.93 -12.89 -15.95
C GLN A 318 3.06 -13.26 -14.75
N LEU A 319 2.58 -14.51 -14.66
CA LEU A 319 1.81 -14.97 -13.50
C LEU A 319 2.62 -14.82 -12.22
N ARG A 320 3.89 -15.23 -12.21
CA ARG A 320 4.77 -15.06 -11.06
C ARG A 320 4.95 -13.59 -10.68
N ASP A 321 5.15 -12.68 -11.66
CA ASP A 321 5.33 -11.25 -11.43
C ASP A 321 4.06 -10.62 -10.82
N ASP A 322 2.87 -11.09 -11.22
CA ASP A 322 1.60 -10.67 -10.64
C ASP A 322 1.39 -11.20 -9.22
N LEU A 323 1.71 -12.47 -8.97
CA LEU A 323 1.62 -13.08 -7.63
C LEU A 323 2.56 -12.39 -6.65
N MET A 324 3.79 -12.05 -7.09
CA MET A 324 4.72 -11.23 -6.32
C MET A 324 4.13 -9.85 -6.02
N THR A 325 3.47 -9.25 -7.01
CA THR A 325 2.81 -7.95 -6.83
C THR A 325 1.68 -8.03 -5.80
N LEU A 326 0.84 -9.06 -5.86
CA LEU A 326 -0.26 -9.26 -4.91
C LEU A 326 0.25 -9.50 -3.49
N LEU A 327 1.27 -10.35 -3.34
CA LEU A 327 1.89 -10.65 -2.05
C LEU A 327 2.41 -9.37 -1.37
N ILE A 328 3.21 -8.59 -2.09
CA ILE A 328 3.81 -7.38 -1.54
C ILE A 328 2.75 -6.31 -1.26
N ALA A 329 1.84 -6.08 -2.22
CA ALA A 329 0.83 -5.03 -2.09
C ALA A 329 -0.14 -5.30 -0.93
N GLY A 330 -0.58 -6.55 -0.74
CA GLY A 330 -1.53 -6.90 0.32
C GLY A 330 -0.90 -6.90 1.72
N HIS A 331 0.34 -7.34 1.84
CA HIS A 331 1.04 -7.40 3.12
C HIS A 331 1.39 -6.02 3.69
N GLU A 332 2.11 -5.23 2.92
CA GLU A 332 2.76 -3.99 3.37
C GLU A 332 1.75 -2.90 3.73
N THR A 333 0.76 -2.69 2.85
CA THR A 333 -0.15 -1.55 2.97
C THR A 333 -1.15 -1.69 4.11
N THR A 334 -1.74 -2.86 4.28
CA THR A 334 -2.71 -3.11 5.36
C THR A 334 -2.05 -3.06 6.73
N ALA A 335 -0.84 -3.62 6.85
CA ALA A 335 -0.06 -3.53 8.07
C ALA A 335 0.19 -2.08 8.49
N ALA A 336 0.60 -1.22 7.55
CA ALA A 336 0.83 0.20 7.82
C ALA A 336 -0.47 0.94 8.20
N VAL A 337 -1.59 0.68 7.52
CA VAL A 337 -2.91 1.25 7.87
C VAL A 337 -3.30 0.89 9.31
N LEU A 338 -3.19 -0.38 9.69
CA LEU A 338 -3.54 -0.83 11.05
C LEU A 338 -2.60 -0.26 12.11
N THR A 339 -1.30 -0.13 11.79
CA THR A 339 -0.31 0.47 12.69
C THR A 339 -0.67 1.91 13.02
N TRP A 340 -0.91 2.74 12.01
CA TRP A 340 -1.25 4.15 12.22
C TRP A 340 -2.66 4.33 12.80
N THR A 341 -3.60 3.45 12.49
CA THR A 341 -4.91 3.43 13.13
C THR A 341 -4.79 3.15 14.63
N THR A 342 -3.96 2.17 15.02
CA THR A 342 -3.69 1.85 16.43
C THR A 342 -3.01 3.02 17.14
N PHE A 343 -2.04 3.67 16.51
CA PHE A 343 -1.40 4.88 17.06
C PHE A 343 -2.42 5.99 17.33
N LEU A 344 -3.27 6.29 16.35
CA LEU A 344 -4.30 7.33 16.50
C LEU A 344 -5.31 6.98 17.59
N LEU A 345 -5.78 5.74 17.65
CA LEU A 345 -6.69 5.30 18.72
C LEU A 345 -6.06 5.34 20.11
N ALA A 346 -4.76 5.06 20.23
CA ALA A 346 -4.05 5.19 21.50
C ALA A 346 -3.96 6.65 21.97
N LYS A 347 -3.92 7.60 21.03
CA LYS A 347 -3.89 9.05 21.32
C LYS A 347 -5.29 9.68 21.52
N HIS A 348 -6.35 9.01 21.06
CA HIS A 348 -7.72 9.53 21.07
C HIS A 348 -8.66 8.56 21.81
N PRO A 349 -8.60 8.52 23.16
CA PRO A 349 -9.40 7.58 23.93
C PRO A 349 -10.91 7.74 23.73
N GLU A 350 -11.39 8.96 23.45
CA GLU A 350 -12.79 9.25 23.15
C GLU A 350 -13.28 8.61 21.85
N VAL A 351 -12.43 8.54 20.83
CA VAL A 351 -12.69 7.84 19.56
C VAL A 351 -12.61 6.33 19.78
N LYS A 352 -11.59 5.90 20.55
CA LYS A 352 -11.39 4.48 20.88
C LYS A 352 -12.61 3.90 21.61
N GLU A 353 -13.19 4.63 22.55
CA GLU A 353 -14.40 4.19 23.28
C GLU A 353 -15.59 3.99 22.34
N LYS A 354 -15.83 4.88 21.40
CA LYS A 354 -16.89 4.70 20.38
C LYS A 354 -16.69 3.46 19.51
N VAL A 355 -15.43 3.13 19.19
CA VAL A 355 -15.12 1.87 18.47
C VAL A 355 -15.42 0.67 19.37
N PHE A 356 -15.08 0.72 20.64
CA PHE A 356 -15.43 -0.33 21.60
C PHE A 356 -16.95 -0.54 21.68
N GLU A 357 -17.73 0.54 21.83
CA GLU A 357 -19.19 0.49 21.87
C GLU A 357 -19.78 -0.14 20.60
N GLU A 358 -19.28 0.24 19.41
CA GLU A 358 -19.74 -0.32 18.15
C GLU A 358 -19.40 -1.81 18.04
N VAL A 359 -18.13 -2.18 18.30
CA VAL A 359 -17.69 -3.58 18.23
C VAL A 359 -18.42 -4.47 19.22
N ASP A 360 -18.67 -3.99 20.44
CA ASP A 360 -19.43 -4.74 21.43
C ASP A 360 -20.89 -4.94 21.04
N ARG A 361 -21.53 -3.90 20.49
CA ARG A 361 -22.90 -3.95 19.99
C ARG A 361 -23.04 -4.91 18.80
N VAL A 362 -22.08 -4.88 17.86
CA VAL A 362 -22.20 -5.63 16.60
C VAL A 362 -21.70 -7.06 16.76
N CYS A 363 -20.52 -7.25 17.31
CA CYS A 363 -19.87 -8.55 17.39
C CYS A 363 -20.13 -9.27 18.72
N GLY A 364 -20.22 -8.52 19.84
CA GLY A 364 -20.27 -9.14 21.17
C GLY A 364 -19.06 -10.07 21.39
N ASP A 365 -19.35 -11.35 21.71
CA ASP A 365 -18.29 -12.35 21.91
C ASP A 365 -18.04 -13.26 20.71
N ARG A 366 -18.83 -13.14 19.65
CA ARG A 366 -18.64 -13.91 18.41
C ARG A 366 -17.60 -13.29 17.49
N LEU A 367 -17.12 -14.07 16.54
CA LEU A 367 -16.24 -13.57 15.48
C LEU A 367 -16.99 -12.63 14.54
N PRO A 368 -16.33 -11.59 13.98
CA PRO A 368 -16.88 -10.81 12.90
C PRO A 368 -17.20 -11.66 11.67
N THR A 369 -18.32 -11.39 11.03
CA THR A 369 -18.79 -12.04 9.80
C THR A 369 -18.98 -11.01 8.69
N VAL A 370 -19.23 -11.46 7.47
CA VAL A 370 -19.49 -10.58 6.34
C VAL A 370 -20.70 -9.64 6.58
N ALA A 371 -21.72 -10.10 7.31
CA ALA A 371 -22.88 -9.28 7.64
C ALA A 371 -22.51 -8.06 8.50
N ASP A 372 -21.52 -8.20 9.36
CA ASP A 372 -21.08 -7.15 10.27
C ASP A 372 -20.35 -6.01 9.56
N MET A 373 -19.86 -6.24 8.34
CA MET A 373 -19.21 -5.20 7.54
C MET A 373 -20.14 -4.02 7.23
N ARG A 374 -21.45 -4.22 7.27
CA ARG A 374 -22.47 -3.16 7.13
C ARG A 374 -22.70 -2.37 8.42
N GLU A 375 -22.45 -3.00 9.57
CA GLU A 375 -22.77 -2.47 10.90
C GLU A 375 -21.57 -1.81 11.59
N LEU A 376 -20.34 -2.21 11.22
CA LEU A 376 -19.08 -1.64 11.73
C LEU A 376 -18.72 -0.33 11.01
N LYS A 377 -19.68 0.58 10.94
CA LYS A 377 -19.60 1.82 10.17
C LYS A 377 -18.63 2.82 10.77
N TYR A 378 -18.69 3.02 12.09
CA TYR A 378 -17.79 3.95 12.78
C TYR A 378 -16.35 3.45 12.74
N THR A 379 -16.14 2.14 12.97
CA THR A 379 -14.84 1.48 12.79
C THR A 379 -14.28 1.73 11.40
N SER A 380 -15.11 1.61 10.36
CA SER A 380 -14.72 1.95 8.98
C SER A 380 -14.33 3.42 8.83
N ARG A 381 -15.05 4.37 9.46
CA ARG A 381 -14.71 5.81 9.39
C ARG A 381 -13.40 6.14 10.11
N VAL A 382 -13.13 5.46 11.23
CA VAL A 382 -11.85 5.54 11.94
C VAL A 382 -10.68 5.11 11.05
N ILE A 383 -10.82 4.00 10.34
CA ILE A 383 -9.81 3.52 9.39
C ILE A 383 -9.64 4.51 8.23
N ASN A 384 -10.73 5.02 7.67
CA ASN A 384 -10.67 6.00 6.58
C ASN A 384 -9.99 7.31 7.01
N GLU A 385 -10.29 7.81 8.21
CA GLU A 385 -9.64 9.03 8.73
C GLU A 385 -8.16 8.78 9.05
N SER A 386 -7.81 7.57 9.50
CA SER A 386 -6.42 7.15 9.63
C SER A 386 -5.69 7.17 8.27
N MET A 387 -6.30 6.63 7.21
CA MET A 387 -5.75 6.68 5.86
C MET A 387 -5.68 8.11 5.29
N ARG A 388 -6.54 9.02 5.74
CA ARG A 388 -6.41 10.44 5.38
C ARG A 388 -5.15 11.05 6.00
N LEU A 389 -4.93 10.81 7.29
CA LEU A 389 -3.76 11.34 8.01
C LEU A 389 -2.46 10.59 7.65
N TYR A 390 -2.52 9.29 7.44
CA TYR A 390 -1.37 8.45 7.10
C TYR A 390 -1.64 7.63 5.83
N PRO A 391 -1.66 8.29 4.65
CA PRO A 391 -1.99 7.62 3.38
C PRO A 391 -0.91 6.63 2.94
N GLN A 392 -1.35 5.48 2.41
CA GLN A 392 -0.48 4.40 1.95
C GLN A 392 -0.70 4.13 0.45
N PRO A 393 0.14 4.62 -0.46
CA PRO A 393 1.36 5.41 -0.29
C PRO A 393 1.10 6.92 -0.13
N PRO A 394 2.05 7.68 0.50
CA PRO A 394 1.90 9.14 0.66
C PRO A 394 2.11 9.94 -0.63
N VAL A 395 2.69 9.32 -1.65
CA VAL A 395 2.97 9.94 -2.96
C VAL A 395 2.70 8.95 -4.08
N LEU A 396 1.91 9.35 -5.08
CA LEU A 396 1.72 8.60 -6.31
C LEU A 396 2.65 9.15 -7.39
N ILE A 397 3.29 8.25 -8.16
CA ILE A 397 4.25 8.61 -9.20
C ILE A 397 3.64 8.37 -10.57
N ARG A 398 3.81 9.34 -11.49
CA ARG A 398 3.45 9.23 -12.91
C ARG A 398 4.54 9.85 -13.79
N ARG A 399 4.57 9.49 -15.07
CA ARG A 399 5.41 10.12 -16.10
C ARG A 399 4.55 10.42 -17.31
N ALA A 400 4.62 11.67 -17.81
CA ALA A 400 4.03 12.01 -19.10
C ALA A 400 4.74 11.24 -20.23
N ILE A 401 3.98 10.54 -21.07
CA ILE A 401 4.51 9.79 -22.23
C ILE A 401 4.31 10.54 -23.55
N GLU A 402 3.72 11.70 -23.49
CA GLU A 402 3.52 12.66 -24.57
C GLU A 402 3.42 14.07 -23.98
N PRO A 403 3.56 15.15 -24.79
CA PRO A 403 3.30 16.50 -24.30
C PRO A 403 1.85 16.66 -23.88
N VAL A 404 1.61 17.23 -22.68
CA VAL A 404 0.27 17.44 -22.12
C VAL A 404 0.11 18.84 -21.53
N LYS A 405 -1.13 19.31 -21.43
CA LYS A 405 -1.45 20.55 -20.75
C LYS A 405 -2.15 20.26 -19.43
N LEU A 406 -1.58 20.76 -18.32
CA LEU A 406 -2.07 20.49 -16.97
C LEU A 406 -2.04 21.76 -16.10
N GLY A 407 -3.13 22.05 -15.42
CA GLY A 407 -3.21 23.19 -14.50
C GLY A 407 -2.83 24.54 -15.14
N GLY A 408 -3.01 24.68 -16.46
CA GLY A 408 -2.61 25.85 -17.23
C GLY A 408 -1.17 25.84 -17.76
N TYR A 409 -0.37 24.83 -17.46
CA TYR A 409 1.04 24.70 -17.87
C TYR A 409 1.23 23.70 -19.00
N ASP A 410 2.16 23.98 -19.90
CA ASP A 410 2.60 23.05 -20.93
C ASP A 410 3.69 22.15 -20.37
N ILE A 411 3.45 20.84 -20.37
CA ILE A 411 4.30 19.83 -19.80
C ILE A 411 4.92 19.00 -20.93
N ALA A 412 6.24 18.90 -20.91
CA ALA A 412 6.98 18.10 -21.89
C ALA A 412 6.86 16.59 -21.60
N GLU A 413 6.94 15.79 -22.66
CA GLU A 413 7.14 14.34 -22.57
C GLU A 413 8.32 13.99 -21.66
N GLY A 414 8.23 12.88 -20.93
CA GLY A 414 9.28 12.41 -20.03
C GLY A 414 9.28 13.10 -18.65
N THR A 415 8.38 14.07 -18.41
CA THR A 415 8.27 14.74 -17.12
C THR A 415 7.68 13.78 -16.07
N ASP A 416 8.41 13.59 -14.96
CA ASP A 416 7.92 12.82 -13.81
C ASP A 416 7.07 13.69 -12.86
N PHE A 417 6.01 13.12 -12.32
CA PHE A 417 5.07 13.74 -11.40
C PHE A 417 5.07 13.04 -10.05
N PHE A 418 5.06 13.83 -8.99
CA PHE A 418 4.73 13.43 -7.64
C PHE A 418 3.35 13.98 -7.27
N ILE A 419 2.31 13.17 -7.35
CA ILE A 419 0.99 13.52 -6.82
C ILE A 419 1.06 13.25 -5.33
N SER A 420 1.17 14.31 -4.53
CA SER A 420 1.32 14.20 -3.09
C SER A 420 -0.03 13.94 -2.43
N VAL A 421 -0.32 12.68 -2.15
CA VAL A 421 -1.54 12.28 -1.43
C VAL A 421 -1.53 12.86 -0.01
N TRP A 422 -0.35 12.86 0.63
CA TRP A 422 -0.14 13.49 1.93
C TRP A 422 -0.58 14.96 1.96
N ASN A 423 -0.19 15.75 0.94
CA ASN A 423 -0.58 17.16 0.86
C ASN A 423 -2.06 17.33 0.54
N LEU A 424 -2.61 16.53 -0.41
CA LEU A 424 -4.04 16.57 -0.75
C LEU A 424 -4.91 16.33 0.47
N HIS A 425 -4.56 15.31 1.26
CA HIS A 425 -5.28 14.92 2.46
C HIS A 425 -5.14 15.91 3.63
N ARG A 426 -4.21 16.86 3.53
CA ARG A 426 -3.95 17.91 4.52
C ARG A 426 -4.10 19.33 3.98
N ASN A 427 -4.59 19.47 2.76
CA ASN A 427 -4.78 20.78 2.16
C ASN A 427 -5.89 21.56 2.90
N PRO A 428 -5.58 22.70 3.55
CA PRO A 428 -6.56 23.46 4.34
C PRO A 428 -7.66 24.10 3.47
N ARG A 429 -7.51 24.12 2.15
CA ARG A 429 -8.59 24.54 1.24
C ARG A 429 -9.61 23.43 0.99
N LEU A 430 -9.22 22.17 1.20
CA LEU A 430 -10.05 20.99 0.96
C LEU A 430 -10.62 20.43 2.26
N TRP A 431 -9.91 20.59 3.38
CA TRP A 431 -10.25 19.99 4.66
C TRP A 431 -10.30 21.03 5.77
N ASP A 432 -11.41 21.06 6.52
CA ASP A 432 -11.44 21.78 7.79
C ASP A 432 -10.60 21.02 8.82
N LYS A 433 -9.79 21.75 9.62
CA LYS A 433 -8.89 21.18 10.63
C LYS A 433 -8.10 19.98 10.10
N PRO A 434 -7.26 20.17 9.07
CA PRO A 434 -6.67 19.07 8.29
C PRO A 434 -5.71 18.18 9.10
N GLU A 435 -5.14 18.65 10.21
CA GLU A 435 -4.21 17.90 11.05
C GLU A 435 -4.90 17.15 12.20
N GLU A 436 -6.20 17.43 12.46
CA GLU A 436 -6.93 16.78 13.54
C GLU A 436 -7.50 15.42 13.08
N PHE A 437 -7.51 14.45 13.99
CA PHE A 437 -8.12 13.14 13.77
C PHE A 437 -9.60 13.20 14.14
N ILE A 438 -10.46 13.32 13.16
CA ILE A 438 -11.92 13.48 13.31
C ILE A 438 -12.64 12.47 12.42
N PRO A 439 -12.90 11.24 12.86
CA PRO A 439 -13.65 10.25 12.08
C PRO A 439 -15.03 10.72 11.64
N GLU A 440 -15.65 11.60 12.43
CA GLU A 440 -16.99 12.18 12.19
C GLU A 440 -17.03 13.11 10.98
N ARG A 441 -15.89 13.47 10.38
CA ARG A 441 -15.84 14.19 9.10
C ARG A 441 -16.44 13.36 7.96
N PHE A 442 -16.42 12.04 8.10
CA PHE A 442 -17.06 11.10 7.19
C PHE A 442 -18.38 10.57 7.80
N PRO A 443 -19.54 10.93 7.23
CA PRO A 443 -20.84 10.54 7.78
C PRO A 443 -21.02 9.01 7.78
N VAL A 444 -21.49 8.44 8.90
CA VAL A 444 -21.73 7.00 9.01
C VAL A 444 -22.95 6.53 8.21
N ASP A 445 -23.92 7.40 7.97
CA ASP A 445 -25.14 7.10 7.19
C ASP A 445 -24.99 7.35 5.69
N GLY A 446 -23.82 7.88 5.27
CA GLY A 446 -23.50 8.13 3.86
C GLY A 446 -22.68 7.02 3.23
N LYS A 447 -22.38 7.20 1.95
CA LYS A 447 -21.34 6.41 1.29
C LYS A 447 -20.02 6.51 2.04
N ALA A 448 -19.26 5.41 2.03
CA ALA A 448 -17.89 5.48 2.49
C ALA A 448 -17.08 6.46 1.61
N PRO A 449 -16.14 7.23 2.21
CA PRO A 449 -15.36 8.20 1.46
C PRO A 449 -14.45 7.51 0.45
N ASP A 450 -14.42 8.06 -0.76
CA ASP A 450 -13.56 7.62 -1.85
C ASP A 450 -13.10 8.81 -2.71
N GLU A 451 -12.38 8.53 -3.80
CA GLU A 451 -11.90 9.56 -4.71
C GLU A 451 -13.01 10.33 -5.43
N TYR A 452 -14.20 9.77 -5.56
CA TYR A 452 -15.32 10.44 -6.24
C TYR A 452 -16.18 11.24 -5.27
N THR A 453 -16.44 10.73 -4.06
CA THR A 453 -17.21 11.46 -3.03
C THR A 453 -16.50 12.71 -2.59
N GLU A 454 -15.18 12.70 -2.55
CA GLU A 454 -14.32 13.82 -2.12
C GLU A 454 -13.64 14.54 -3.30
N ASP A 455 -14.16 14.41 -4.52
CA ASP A 455 -13.66 15.07 -5.75
C ASP A 455 -12.12 15.04 -5.87
N PHE A 456 -11.53 13.86 -5.69
CA PHE A 456 -10.08 13.61 -5.73
C PHE A 456 -9.26 14.35 -4.65
N ALA A 457 -9.92 14.92 -3.63
CA ALA A 457 -9.24 15.39 -2.43
C ALA A 457 -8.81 14.25 -1.50
N TYR A 458 -9.49 13.09 -1.57
CA TYR A 458 -9.22 11.89 -0.81
C TYR A 458 -8.87 10.72 -1.74
N LEU A 459 -7.66 10.19 -1.64
CA LEU A 459 -7.09 9.18 -2.54
C LEU A 459 -6.49 7.99 -1.78
N PRO A 460 -7.23 7.36 -0.85
CA PRO A 460 -6.67 6.30 0.00
C PRO A 460 -6.19 5.09 -0.83
N PHE A 461 -6.84 4.83 -1.96
CA PHE A 461 -6.56 3.74 -2.90
C PHE A 461 -6.11 4.26 -4.28
N GLY A 462 -5.67 5.51 -4.35
CA GLY A 462 -5.42 6.18 -5.62
C GLY A 462 -6.71 6.56 -6.34
N GLY A 463 -6.68 6.64 -7.67
CA GLY A 463 -7.87 7.02 -8.43
C GLY A 463 -7.79 6.68 -9.92
N GLY A 464 -8.94 6.76 -10.60
CA GLY A 464 -9.09 6.53 -12.02
C GLY A 464 -8.82 5.09 -12.43
N GLN A 465 -8.35 4.90 -13.66
CA GLN A 465 -8.14 3.56 -14.24
C GLN A 465 -7.09 2.73 -13.47
N ARG A 466 -6.20 3.37 -12.73
CA ARG A 466 -5.12 2.74 -11.95
C ARG A 466 -5.42 2.68 -10.44
N LYS A 467 -6.67 2.88 -10.04
CA LYS A 467 -7.12 2.68 -8.67
C LYS A 467 -6.75 1.27 -8.19
N CYS A 468 -6.48 1.12 -6.90
CA CYS A 468 -6.21 -0.17 -6.27
C CYS A 468 -7.31 -1.19 -6.62
N ILE A 469 -6.92 -2.43 -6.90
CA ILE A 469 -7.87 -3.52 -7.16
C ILE A 469 -8.25 -4.26 -5.89
N GLY A 470 -7.45 -4.11 -4.83
CA GLY A 470 -7.64 -4.74 -3.52
C GLY A 470 -8.27 -3.82 -2.48
N ASP A 471 -8.95 -2.73 -2.89
CA ASP A 471 -9.55 -1.77 -1.96
C ASP A 471 -10.55 -2.41 -0.99
N GLN A 472 -11.45 -3.27 -1.51
CA GLN A 472 -12.41 -4.01 -0.69
C GLN A 472 -11.73 -5.02 0.24
N PHE A 473 -10.71 -5.73 -0.28
CA PHE A 473 -9.92 -6.67 0.50
C PHE A 473 -9.27 -5.96 1.69
N ALA A 474 -8.54 -4.87 1.44
CA ALA A 474 -7.84 -4.12 2.47
C ALA A 474 -8.78 -3.53 3.52
N ILE A 475 -9.94 -3.00 3.10
CA ILE A 475 -10.94 -2.46 4.05
C ILE A 475 -11.55 -3.55 4.92
N PHE A 476 -11.97 -4.68 4.33
CA PHE A 476 -12.56 -5.78 5.11
C PHE A 476 -11.54 -6.40 6.06
N GLU A 477 -10.33 -6.67 5.59
CA GLU A 477 -9.23 -7.14 6.42
C GLU A 477 -8.95 -6.19 7.59
N SER A 478 -8.88 -4.89 7.32
CA SER A 478 -8.62 -3.88 8.34
C SER A 478 -9.73 -3.80 9.38
N ILE A 479 -11.01 -3.81 8.95
CA ILE A 479 -12.16 -3.78 9.84
C ILE A 479 -12.20 -5.03 10.72
N VAL A 480 -12.06 -6.22 10.12
CA VAL A 480 -12.07 -7.49 10.86
C VAL A 480 -10.93 -7.55 11.87
N THR A 481 -9.71 -7.24 11.43
CA THR A 481 -8.52 -7.26 12.30
C THR A 481 -8.66 -6.29 13.46
N LEU A 482 -9.08 -5.05 13.19
CA LEU A 482 -9.29 -4.06 14.25
C LEU A 482 -10.39 -4.50 15.21
N ALA A 483 -11.53 -4.97 14.71
CA ALA A 483 -12.64 -5.47 15.55
C ALA A 483 -12.20 -6.66 16.41
N MET A 484 -11.39 -7.59 15.87
CA MET A 484 -10.85 -8.73 16.61
C MET A 484 -9.97 -8.32 17.78
N ILE A 485 -9.17 -7.26 17.63
CA ILE A 485 -8.33 -6.72 18.70
C ILE A 485 -9.19 -5.94 19.71
N MET A 486 -9.98 -4.97 19.22
CA MET A 486 -10.79 -4.08 20.03
C MET A 486 -11.86 -4.81 20.87
N ARG A 487 -12.31 -5.95 20.40
CA ARG A 487 -13.25 -6.81 21.14
C ARG A 487 -12.67 -7.31 22.47
N ARG A 488 -11.34 -7.53 22.53
CA ARG A 488 -10.69 -8.22 23.66
C ARG A 488 -9.73 -7.36 24.45
N PHE A 489 -9.09 -6.39 23.79
CA PHE A 489 -8.00 -5.63 24.36
C PHE A 489 -8.27 -4.13 24.27
N ASP A 490 -7.96 -3.44 25.36
CA ASP A 490 -7.59 -2.04 25.36
C ASP A 490 -6.07 -1.92 25.25
N PHE A 491 -5.58 -0.81 24.72
CA PHE A 491 -4.17 -0.58 24.55
C PHE A 491 -3.81 0.90 24.73
N GLU A 492 -2.60 1.13 25.20
CA GLU A 492 -2.00 2.46 25.35
C GLU A 492 -0.56 2.43 24.88
N LEU A 493 -0.02 3.58 24.44
CA LEU A 493 1.38 3.69 24.08
C LEU A 493 2.26 3.33 25.28
N ASP A 494 3.30 2.50 25.06
CA ASP A 494 4.25 2.20 26.12
C ASP A 494 5.19 3.41 26.33
N PRO A 495 5.13 4.09 27.50
CA PRO A 495 5.92 5.27 27.77
C PRO A 495 7.44 5.00 27.78
N LYS A 496 7.85 3.74 27.85
CA LYS A 496 9.25 3.35 27.73
C LYS A 496 9.80 3.61 26.32
N PHE A 497 8.97 3.41 25.30
CA PHE A 497 9.34 3.57 23.89
C PHE A 497 8.80 4.88 23.30
N HIS A 498 7.70 5.40 23.85
CA HIS A 498 7.02 6.62 23.44
C HIS A 498 6.86 7.59 24.61
N PRO A 499 7.99 8.14 25.15
CA PRO A 499 7.96 8.97 26.37
C PRO A 499 7.24 10.32 26.17
N ASP A 500 7.19 10.80 24.93
CA ASP A 500 6.48 12.03 24.51
C ASP A 500 5.09 11.75 23.92
N GLY A 501 4.65 10.49 23.88
CA GLY A 501 3.41 10.09 23.25
C GLY A 501 3.43 10.17 21.72
N GLU A 502 4.61 10.29 21.09
CA GLU A 502 4.77 10.39 19.64
C GLU A 502 5.41 9.13 19.05
N CYS A 503 5.15 8.91 17.76
CA CYS A 503 5.77 7.87 16.97
C CYS A 503 6.44 8.48 15.74
N GLY A 504 7.74 8.30 15.60
CA GLY A 504 8.48 8.84 14.46
C GLY A 504 8.13 8.11 13.18
N MET A 505 8.18 8.84 12.06
CA MET A 505 7.87 8.33 10.71
C MET A 505 9.13 8.18 9.87
N THR A 506 9.14 7.16 9.02
CA THR A 506 10.10 7.00 7.92
C THR A 506 9.38 6.67 6.63
N THR A 507 10.05 6.84 5.50
CA THR A 507 9.46 6.62 4.16
C THR A 507 9.98 5.36 3.54
N GLY A 508 9.06 4.49 3.13
CA GLY A 508 9.23 3.46 2.13
C GLY A 508 8.28 3.65 0.96
N ALA A 509 7.79 2.56 0.43
CA ALA A 509 6.59 2.57 -0.41
C ALA A 509 5.37 3.02 0.41
N THR A 510 5.37 2.70 1.70
CA THR A 510 4.41 3.07 2.73
C THR A 510 5.06 3.97 3.79
N ILE A 511 4.27 4.44 4.74
CA ILE A 511 4.76 5.22 5.91
C ILE A 511 5.01 4.23 7.05
N HIS A 512 6.28 4.03 7.39
CA HIS A 512 6.71 3.18 8.51
C HIS A 512 7.00 3.97 9.77
N THR A 513 7.07 3.27 10.89
CA THR A 513 7.60 3.83 12.14
C THR A 513 9.13 3.82 12.12
N THR A 514 9.77 4.72 12.85
CA THR A 514 11.24 4.74 12.97
C THR A 514 11.78 3.73 13.97
N THR A 515 11.02 3.45 15.02
CA THR A 515 11.45 2.65 16.18
C THR A 515 10.43 1.58 16.59
N GLY A 516 9.42 1.33 15.74
CA GLY A 516 8.28 0.49 16.04
C GLY A 516 7.17 1.24 16.79
N LEU A 517 5.94 0.75 16.70
CA LEU A 517 4.83 1.20 17.51
C LEU A 517 4.63 0.24 18.68
N HIS A 518 5.12 0.61 19.85
CA HIS A 518 5.05 -0.20 21.05
C HIS A 518 3.84 0.16 21.91
N VAL A 519 3.00 -0.83 22.21
CA VAL A 519 1.82 -0.66 23.06
C VAL A 519 1.84 -1.65 24.23
N LYS A 520 1.21 -1.25 25.34
CA LYS A 520 0.83 -2.13 26.43
C LYS A 520 -0.63 -2.50 26.24
N LEU A 521 -0.92 -3.79 26.38
CA LEU A 521 -2.26 -4.33 26.27
C LEU A 521 -2.86 -4.53 27.65
N LYS A 522 -4.18 -4.34 27.72
CA LYS A 522 -5.00 -4.63 28.89
C LYS A 522 -6.26 -5.36 28.43
N ARG A 523 -6.56 -6.49 29.03
CA ARG A 523 -7.82 -7.21 28.74
C ARG A 523 -9.02 -6.36 29.14
N ARG A 524 -9.99 -6.29 28.25
CA ARG A 524 -11.26 -5.61 28.53
C ARG A 524 -12.16 -6.51 29.35
N ASN A 525 -12.55 -6.06 30.53
CA ASN A 525 -13.57 -6.74 31.36
C ASN A 525 -14.96 -6.30 30.88
N LYS A 526 -15.59 -7.12 30.04
CA LYS A 526 -16.99 -6.95 29.69
C LYS A 526 -17.85 -7.47 30.82
N HIS A 527 -18.62 -6.58 31.48
CA HIS A 527 -19.67 -6.88 32.47
C HIS A 527 -19.36 -8.07 33.39
N GLY A 528 -18.73 -7.85 34.53
CA GLY A 528 -18.77 -8.63 35.77
C GLY A 528 -19.10 -10.14 35.70
N GLY A 529 -18.60 -10.86 34.70
CA GLY A 529 -18.89 -12.26 34.47
C GLY A 529 -17.62 -13.06 34.26
N GLU A 530 -17.42 -14.02 35.13
CA GLU A 530 -16.57 -15.20 35.17
C GLU A 530 -15.34 -15.24 34.26
N GLU A 531 -14.16 -15.40 34.88
CA GLU A 531 -12.90 -15.77 34.23
C GLU A 531 -13.11 -16.99 33.34
N MET A 532 -13.27 -16.78 32.05
CA MET A 532 -13.18 -17.89 31.10
C MET A 532 -11.68 -18.26 30.92
N ASN A 533 -11.17 -19.06 31.84
CA ASN A 533 -9.99 -19.90 31.66
C ASN A 533 -10.33 -21.06 30.70
N GLY A 534 -10.51 -20.78 29.43
CA GLY A 534 -10.79 -21.78 28.41
C GLY A 534 -9.94 -21.60 27.18
N GLU A 535 -9.10 -22.57 26.89
CA GLU A 535 -8.57 -22.79 25.57
C GLU A 535 -9.73 -22.73 24.56
N TYR A 536 -9.66 -21.80 23.61
CA TYR A 536 -10.59 -21.78 22.48
C TYR A 536 -10.35 -23.03 21.63
N THR A 537 -11.09 -24.09 21.92
CA THR A 537 -11.22 -25.20 20.97
C THR A 537 -12.18 -24.78 19.86
N ALA A 538 -11.87 -25.21 18.64
CA ALA A 538 -12.62 -24.92 17.41
C ALA A 538 -14.07 -25.49 17.35
N SER A 539 -14.74 -25.65 18.48
CA SER A 539 -15.99 -26.43 18.63
C SER A 539 -17.26 -25.59 18.72
N THR A 540 -17.25 -24.30 18.48
CA THR A 540 -18.47 -23.51 18.32
C THR A 540 -18.67 -23.05 16.88
N LYS A 541 -18.69 -24.01 15.96
CA LYS A 541 -19.39 -23.85 14.69
C LYS A 541 -20.90 -24.06 14.97
N GLU A 542 -21.55 -23.08 15.55
CA GLU A 542 -23.00 -22.97 15.39
C GLU A 542 -23.24 -22.66 13.89
N SER A 543 -24.17 -23.39 13.30
CA SER A 543 -24.56 -23.29 11.89
C SER A 543 -24.77 -21.84 11.50
N LEU A 544 -23.85 -21.29 10.68
CA LEU A 544 -23.97 -20.00 10.07
C LEU A 544 -25.25 -19.93 9.22
N PRO A 545 -25.97 -18.80 9.19
CA PRO A 545 -27.09 -18.64 8.28
C PRO A 545 -26.57 -18.76 6.85
N VAL A 546 -27.04 -19.79 6.14
CA VAL A 546 -26.82 -19.96 4.70
C VAL A 546 -27.59 -18.85 4.01
N TYR A 547 -26.90 -17.89 3.42
CA TYR A 547 -27.55 -16.88 2.60
C TYR A 547 -28.22 -17.54 1.39
N LYS A 548 -29.52 -17.32 1.23
CA LYS A 548 -30.34 -17.95 0.19
C LYS A 548 -30.04 -17.42 -1.22
N SER A 549 -29.40 -16.25 -1.35
CA SER A 549 -28.88 -15.73 -2.63
C SER A 549 -27.72 -14.76 -2.42
N LEU A 550 -26.79 -14.75 -3.37
CA LEU A 550 -25.66 -13.81 -3.41
C LEU A 550 -26.10 -12.39 -3.82
N ASP A 551 -27.34 -12.23 -4.31
CA ASP A 551 -27.90 -10.95 -4.74
C ASP A 551 -28.18 -10.01 -3.53
N GLU A 552 -28.28 -10.56 -2.32
CA GLU A 552 -28.42 -9.77 -1.08
C GLU A 552 -27.13 -9.02 -0.69
N LEU A 553 -26.01 -9.28 -1.35
CA LEU A 553 -24.72 -8.63 -1.08
C LEU A 553 -24.49 -7.35 -1.92
N ASP A 554 -25.26 -7.11 -2.96
CA ASP A 554 -25.07 -5.96 -3.86
C ASP A 554 -25.40 -4.60 -3.21
N ASP A 555 -26.12 -4.59 -2.08
CA ASP A 555 -26.46 -3.38 -1.32
C ASP A 555 -25.43 -2.98 -0.24
N ILE A 556 -24.28 -3.66 -0.13
CA ILE A 556 -23.25 -3.29 0.84
C ILE A 556 -22.37 -2.16 0.24
N ASP A 557 -22.76 -0.93 0.44
CA ASP A 557 -22.06 0.27 -0.05
C ASP A 557 -20.84 0.58 0.84
N VAL A 558 -19.74 -0.16 0.65
CA VAL A 558 -18.44 0.13 1.24
C VAL A 558 -17.47 0.48 0.12
N ALA A 559 -17.29 1.78 -0.10
CA ALA A 559 -16.24 2.40 -0.93
C ALA A 559 -15.93 1.76 -2.30
N SER A 560 -16.91 1.54 -3.17
CA SER A 560 -16.63 1.23 -4.57
C SER A 560 -17.45 2.13 -5.50
N GLY A 561 -16.88 3.26 -5.88
CA GLY A 561 -17.38 4.11 -6.96
C GLY A 561 -16.97 3.57 -8.32
N ASP A 562 -17.53 2.46 -8.81
CA ASP A 562 -17.50 2.16 -10.25
C ASP A 562 -18.74 2.79 -10.90
N PRO A 563 -18.62 3.87 -11.68
CA PRO A 563 -19.76 4.51 -12.34
C PRO A 563 -20.43 3.66 -13.41
N ARG A 564 -19.99 2.41 -13.64
CA ARG A 564 -20.57 1.47 -14.62
C ARG A 564 -21.58 0.48 -14.04
N ALA A 565 -21.83 0.50 -12.74
CA ALA A 565 -22.79 -0.39 -12.10
C ALA A 565 -24.26 0.12 -12.15
N GLY A 566 -24.50 1.28 -12.74
CA GLY A 566 -25.83 1.84 -12.95
C GLY A 566 -26.30 1.75 -14.38
N GLY A 567 -27.00 0.67 -14.78
CA GLY A 567 -27.76 0.67 -16.01
C GLY A 567 -27.75 -0.64 -16.80
N SER A 568 -28.89 -1.30 -16.73
CA SER A 568 -29.47 -2.29 -17.64
C SER A 568 -29.33 -3.77 -17.29
N ASN A 569 -30.45 -4.33 -16.83
CA ASN A 569 -30.80 -5.74 -16.97
C ASN A 569 -30.67 -6.16 -18.47
N GLY A 570 -29.66 -6.97 -18.77
CA GLY A 570 -29.49 -7.56 -20.09
C GLY A 570 -28.53 -8.74 -19.99
N THR A 571 -29.10 -9.93 -20.19
CA THR A 571 -28.50 -11.26 -20.37
C THR A 571 -26.97 -11.36 -20.47
N GLN A 572 -26.36 -11.98 -19.48
CA GLN A 572 -24.92 -12.15 -19.28
C GLN A 572 -24.24 -13.22 -20.16
N SER A 573 -24.94 -13.90 -21.09
CA SER A 573 -24.36 -14.96 -21.91
C SER A 573 -23.41 -14.48 -23.02
N GLY A 574 -23.47 -13.21 -23.42
CA GLY A 574 -22.61 -12.68 -24.50
C GLY A 574 -21.21 -12.19 -24.03
N LYS A 575 -20.94 -12.04 -22.74
CA LYS A 575 -19.67 -11.47 -22.25
C LYS A 575 -18.54 -12.49 -22.07
N LEU A 576 -18.84 -13.76 -22.01
CA LEU A 576 -17.85 -14.84 -21.91
C LEU A 576 -17.25 -15.22 -23.28
N GLU A 577 -18.05 -15.15 -24.35
CA GLU A 577 -17.55 -15.35 -25.72
C GLU A 577 -16.58 -14.24 -26.16
N ASP A 578 -16.84 -12.98 -25.75
CA ASP A 578 -15.91 -11.86 -25.99
C ASP A 578 -14.57 -11.98 -25.25
N ALA A 579 -14.51 -12.68 -24.13
CA ALA A 579 -13.27 -12.95 -23.41
C ALA A 579 -12.40 -13.99 -24.12
N ALA A 580 -12.98 -15.05 -24.64
CA ALA A 580 -12.29 -16.09 -25.41
C ALA A 580 -11.74 -15.57 -26.76
N VAL A 581 -12.52 -14.74 -27.46
CA VAL A 581 -12.09 -14.07 -28.70
C VAL A 581 -10.94 -13.08 -28.44
N SER A 582 -10.90 -12.43 -27.27
CA SER A 582 -9.85 -11.48 -26.87
C SER A 582 -8.51 -12.15 -26.55
N ILE A 583 -8.52 -13.40 -26.08
CA ILE A 583 -7.31 -14.19 -25.80
C ILE A 583 -6.64 -14.60 -27.11
N SER A 584 -7.39 -15.07 -28.08
CA SER A 584 -6.88 -15.41 -29.42
C SER A 584 -6.25 -14.21 -30.15
N ALA A 585 -6.79 -13.01 -29.97
CA ALA A 585 -6.20 -11.78 -30.53
C ALA A 585 -4.90 -11.37 -29.85
N ALA A 586 -4.75 -11.63 -28.55
CA ALA A 586 -3.52 -11.34 -27.80
C ALA A 586 -2.36 -12.27 -28.20
N GLU A 587 -2.64 -13.54 -28.46
CA GLU A 587 -1.65 -14.52 -28.96
C GLU A 587 -1.12 -14.11 -30.34
N GLN A 588 -1.97 -13.61 -31.23
CA GLN A 588 -1.56 -13.12 -32.56
C GLN A 588 -0.66 -11.88 -32.47
N ILE A 589 -0.85 -11.02 -31.50
CA ILE A 589 -0.01 -9.82 -31.29
C ILE A 589 1.37 -10.22 -30.76
N VAL A 590 1.45 -11.15 -29.83
CA VAL A 590 2.72 -11.66 -29.27
C VAL A 590 3.53 -12.39 -30.32
N GLU A 591 2.89 -13.15 -31.22
CA GLU A 591 3.56 -13.84 -32.33
C GLU A 591 4.06 -12.85 -33.40
N ALA A 592 3.30 -11.79 -33.66
CA ALA A 592 3.70 -10.72 -34.58
C ALA A 592 4.91 -9.91 -34.06
N GLU A 593 5.03 -9.69 -32.75
CA GLU A 593 6.19 -9.03 -32.14
C GLU A 593 7.42 -9.94 -32.11
N LYS A 594 7.26 -11.24 -31.89
CA LYS A 594 8.37 -12.22 -32.02
C LYS A 594 8.93 -12.29 -33.44
N THR A 595 8.09 -12.07 -34.43
CA THR A 595 8.50 -12.08 -35.85
C THR A 595 9.17 -10.77 -36.29
N ARG A 596 8.91 -9.65 -35.58
CA ARG A 596 9.60 -8.36 -35.79
C ARG A 596 10.95 -8.24 -35.09
N ALA A 597 11.24 -9.12 -34.13
CA ALA A 597 12.49 -9.13 -33.36
C ALA A 597 13.52 -10.14 -33.91
N ARG A 598 13.19 -10.84 -34.99
CA ARG A 598 14.11 -11.61 -35.86
C ARG A 598 14.36 -10.85 -37.15
#